data_832768c38b31bdbe71b279912d8036b8
#
_entry.id   832768c38b31bdbe71b279912d8036b8
#
_cell.length_a   1.000
_cell.length_b   1.000
_cell.length_c   1.000
_cell.angle_alpha   90.00
_cell.angle_beta   90.00
_cell.angle_gamma   90.00
#
_symmetry.space_group_name_H-M   'P 1'
#
loop_
_entity.id
_entity.type
_entity.pdbx_description
1 polymer ?
#
loop_
_entity_poly.entity_id
_entity_poly.type
_entity_poly.pdbx_seq_one_letter_code
_entity_poly.pdbx_strand_id
1 'polypeptide(L)'
;MEKKEWIEGCKRVFTKLVKDTLWEDFRFPEGGSVDRQLESCFDKLSLSLCISYNRLVDFCVCQVSSMSDYDRKYRFRWNITHSFGDKAISRYMNYSTRMRAHDDKWLSSFGASRSKYVSMIEDCSKHPLAIFIYPEYEEHTKRRWMSNELGYLICGTSTLMWTPFSPVCQKCTNAPLCERRTAHVHHELYRIRCEAWRKQQKE
;
A
#
# COMPACT_ATOMS: atom_id res chain seq x y z
N MET A 1 -10.14 4.94 4.07
CA MET A 1 -10.39 3.48 4.31
C MET A 1 -11.46 3.35 5.37
N GLU A 2 -12.48 2.58 5.10
CA GLU A 2 -13.59 2.34 6.02
C GLU A 2 -13.20 1.35 7.14
N LYS A 3 -13.91 1.41 8.28
CA LYS A 3 -13.67 0.54 9.46
C LYS A 3 -13.70 -0.96 9.08
N LYS A 4 -14.71 -1.38 8.31
CA LYS A 4 -14.86 -2.77 7.89
C LYS A 4 -13.67 -3.24 7.02
N GLU A 5 -13.27 -2.41 6.08
CA GLU A 5 -12.13 -2.66 5.20
C GLU A 5 -10.82 -2.77 5.99
N TRP A 6 -10.63 -1.91 7.00
CA TRP A 6 -9.47 -1.98 7.88
C TRP A 6 -9.43 -3.28 8.69
N ILE A 7 -10.57 -3.71 9.25
CA ILE A 7 -10.66 -4.94 10.03
C ILE A 7 -10.29 -6.16 9.17
N GLU A 8 -10.88 -6.27 7.98
CA GLU A 8 -10.60 -7.38 7.06
C GLU A 8 -9.13 -7.35 6.57
N GLY A 9 -8.62 -6.17 6.29
CA GLY A 9 -7.22 -5.97 5.95
C GLY A 9 -6.28 -6.39 7.07
N CYS A 10 -6.56 -6.01 8.32
CA CYS A 10 -5.79 -6.42 9.50
C CYS A 10 -5.78 -7.94 9.65
N LYS A 11 -6.94 -8.60 9.59
CA LYS A 11 -7.02 -10.07 9.69
C LYS A 11 -6.14 -10.74 8.63
N ARG A 12 -6.22 -10.30 7.38
CA ARG A 12 -5.43 -10.86 6.27
C ARG A 12 -3.93 -10.61 6.43
N VAL A 13 -3.53 -9.36 6.64
CA VAL A 13 -2.12 -8.97 6.71
C VAL A 13 -1.45 -9.57 7.95
N PHE A 14 -2.09 -9.46 9.11
CA PHE A 14 -1.56 -10.00 10.35
C PHE A 14 -1.37 -11.52 10.27
N THR A 15 -2.39 -12.26 9.76
CA THR A 15 -2.30 -13.69 9.55
C THR A 15 -1.13 -14.06 8.64
N LYS A 16 -1.01 -13.36 7.51
CA LYS A 16 0.05 -13.65 6.55
C LYS A 16 1.43 -13.33 7.13
N LEU A 17 1.59 -12.19 7.82
CA LEU A 17 2.83 -11.83 8.50
C LEU A 17 3.26 -12.88 9.51
N VAL A 18 2.35 -13.30 10.39
CA VAL A 18 2.66 -14.31 11.40
C VAL A 18 3.05 -15.63 10.76
N LYS A 19 2.34 -16.06 9.71
CA LYS A 19 2.67 -17.30 8.98
C LYS A 19 4.02 -17.21 8.29
N ASP A 20 4.34 -16.08 7.69
CA ASP A 20 5.60 -15.92 6.96
C ASP A 20 6.83 -15.79 7.91
N THR A 21 6.63 -15.38 9.17
CA THR A 21 7.75 -14.98 10.03
C THR A 21 7.85 -15.72 11.37
N LEU A 22 6.74 -16.15 11.95
CA LEU A 22 6.73 -16.70 13.31
C LEU A 22 6.31 -18.16 13.39
N TRP A 23 5.13 -18.51 12.87
CA TRP A 23 4.66 -19.88 12.79
C TRP A 23 3.59 -20.08 11.70
N GLU A 24 3.76 -21.13 10.93
CA GLU A 24 3.02 -21.43 9.71
C GLU A 24 1.54 -21.73 9.96
N ASP A 25 1.23 -22.44 11.05
CA ASP A 25 -0.13 -22.90 11.38
C ASP A 25 -1.00 -21.83 12.06
N PHE A 26 -0.54 -20.59 12.13
CA PHE A 26 -1.30 -19.53 12.78
C PHE A 26 -2.69 -19.36 12.16
N ARG A 27 -3.70 -19.29 13.00
CA ARG A 27 -5.07 -18.92 12.62
C ARG A 27 -5.49 -17.69 13.42
N PHE A 28 -6.00 -16.71 12.72
CA PHE A 28 -6.55 -15.53 13.37
C PHE A 28 -7.82 -15.94 14.13
N PRO A 29 -7.98 -15.54 15.39
CA PRO A 29 -9.17 -15.92 16.16
C PRO A 29 -10.43 -15.27 15.57
N GLU A 30 -11.55 -15.95 15.70
CA GLU A 30 -12.87 -15.50 15.22
C GLU A 30 -13.81 -15.26 16.39
N GLY A 31 -14.87 -14.50 16.11
CA GLY A 31 -15.97 -14.27 17.06
C GLY A 31 -16.14 -12.80 17.43
N GLY A 32 -17.34 -12.46 17.93
CA GLY A 32 -17.76 -11.09 18.17
C GLY A 32 -16.95 -10.31 19.22
N SER A 33 -16.22 -10.99 20.12
CA SER A 33 -15.27 -10.33 21.01
C SER A 33 -14.01 -9.86 20.29
N VAL A 34 -13.56 -10.62 19.30
CA VAL A 34 -12.42 -10.28 18.44
C VAL A 34 -12.78 -9.07 17.57
N ASP A 35 -13.95 -9.11 16.94
CA ASP A 35 -14.41 -8.01 16.09
C ASP A 35 -14.55 -6.71 16.88
N ARG A 36 -15.17 -6.75 18.07
CA ARG A 36 -15.25 -5.60 18.98
C ARG A 36 -13.87 -5.05 19.39
N GLN A 37 -12.88 -5.93 19.60
CA GLN A 37 -11.52 -5.51 19.91
C GLN A 37 -10.87 -4.79 18.72
N LEU A 38 -11.06 -5.29 17.50
CA LEU A 38 -10.56 -4.68 16.28
C LEU A 38 -11.25 -3.33 16.00
N GLU A 39 -12.56 -3.26 16.19
CA GLU A 39 -13.31 -2.00 16.07
C GLU A 39 -12.81 -0.94 17.05
N SER A 40 -12.65 -1.31 18.33
CA SER A 40 -12.09 -0.41 19.35
C SER A 40 -10.68 0.06 19.00
N CYS A 41 -9.84 -0.84 18.45
CA CYS A 41 -8.51 -0.50 17.99
C CYS A 41 -8.55 0.51 16.83
N PHE A 42 -9.40 0.29 15.83
CA PHE A 42 -9.60 1.23 14.73
C PHE A 42 -10.04 2.60 15.23
N ASP A 43 -11.06 2.65 16.08
CA ASP A 43 -11.62 3.90 16.60
C ASP A 43 -10.54 4.72 17.33
N LYS A 44 -9.74 4.10 18.16
CA LYS A 44 -8.63 4.75 18.87
C LYS A 44 -7.52 5.24 17.94
N LEU A 45 -7.14 4.45 16.93
CA LEU A 45 -6.14 4.85 15.96
C LEU A 45 -6.63 6.00 15.07
N SER A 46 -7.88 5.97 14.65
CA SER A 46 -8.48 6.98 13.76
C SER A 46 -8.62 8.36 14.40
N LEU A 47 -8.66 8.44 15.72
CA LEU A 47 -8.66 9.73 16.44
C LEU A 47 -7.35 10.52 16.26
N SER A 48 -6.23 9.83 16.05
CA SER A 48 -4.91 10.45 16.02
C SER A 48 -4.19 10.32 14.69
N LEU A 49 -4.64 9.43 13.82
CA LEU A 49 -3.96 9.10 12.57
C LEU A 49 -4.92 9.06 11.38
N CYS A 50 -4.44 9.52 10.24
CA CYS A 50 -5.09 9.21 8.97
C CYS A 50 -4.87 7.73 8.63
N ILE A 51 -5.94 6.95 8.59
CA ILE A 51 -5.88 5.51 8.33
C ILE A 51 -5.76 5.25 6.83
N SER A 52 -4.71 4.52 6.43
CA SER A 52 -4.42 4.11 5.06
C SER A 52 -3.90 2.67 5.04
N TYR A 53 -3.82 2.05 3.86
CA TYR A 53 -3.24 0.69 3.72
C TYR A 53 -1.80 0.62 4.23
N ASN A 54 -0.98 1.61 3.94
CA ASN A 54 0.38 1.70 4.48
C ASN A 54 0.39 1.73 6.01
N ARG A 55 -0.49 2.51 6.64
CA ARG A 55 -0.61 2.59 8.10
C ARG A 55 -1.10 1.29 8.71
N LEU A 56 -2.02 0.59 8.04
CA LEU A 56 -2.47 -0.73 8.46
C LEU A 56 -1.31 -1.74 8.46
N VAL A 57 -0.56 -1.81 7.37
CA VAL A 57 0.61 -2.70 7.26
C VAL A 57 1.68 -2.32 8.28
N ASP A 58 1.98 -1.04 8.44
CA ASP A 58 2.92 -0.55 9.46
C ASP A 58 2.51 -0.99 10.88
N PHE A 59 1.22 -0.86 11.19
CA PHE A 59 0.67 -1.30 12.47
C PHE A 59 0.86 -2.82 12.66
N CYS A 60 0.46 -3.63 11.67
CA CYS A 60 0.61 -5.08 11.74
C CYS A 60 2.09 -5.50 11.87
N VAL A 61 2.99 -4.89 11.11
CA VAL A 61 4.44 -5.17 11.18
C VAL A 61 4.98 -4.84 12.57
N CYS A 62 4.65 -3.67 13.12
CA CYS A 62 5.06 -3.28 14.47
C CYS A 62 4.60 -4.30 15.53
N GLN A 63 3.37 -4.83 15.41
CA GLN A 63 2.85 -5.80 16.37
C GLN A 63 3.51 -7.18 16.22
N VAL A 64 3.67 -7.66 14.98
CA VAL A 64 4.24 -8.98 14.72
C VAL A 64 5.74 -9.02 14.99
N SER A 65 6.49 -7.98 14.63
CA SER A 65 7.91 -7.82 14.99
C SER A 65 8.10 -7.87 16.50
N SER A 66 7.27 -7.16 17.26
CA SER A 66 7.35 -7.21 18.73
C SER A 66 7.03 -8.59 19.32
N MET A 67 6.35 -9.46 18.58
CA MET A 67 6.12 -10.85 18.98
C MET A 67 7.33 -11.75 18.71
N SER A 68 8.22 -11.37 17.80
CA SER A 68 9.41 -12.16 17.46
C SER A 68 10.38 -12.26 18.63
N ASP A 69 10.41 -11.24 19.50
CA ASP A 69 11.27 -11.18 20.67
C ASP A 69 10.80 -12.09 21.82
N TYR A 70 9.59 -12.64 21.71
CA TYR A 70 9.03 -13.48 22.75
C TYR A 70 9.44 -14.95 22.62
N ASP A 71 9.65 -15.60 23.75
CA ASP A 71 9.86 -17.05 23.83
C ASP A 71 8.73 -17.82 23.12
N ARG A 72 9.09 -18.95 22.50
CA ARG A 72 8.17 -19.84 21.79
C ARG A 72 6.95 -20.22 22.64
N LYS A 73 7.12 -20.46 23.93
CA LYS A 73 6.02 -20.76 24.86
C LYS A 73 5.04 -19.60 25.04
N TYR A 74 5.52 -18.36 24.96
CA TYR A 74 4.67 -17.18 25.07
C TYR A 74 3.83 -17.00 23.80
N ARG A 75 4.33 -17.33 22.63
CA ARG A 75 3.60 -17.25 21.37
C ARG A 75 2.31 -18.07 21.38
N PHE A 76 2.32 -19.25 22.02
CA PHE A 76 1.11 -20.07 22.17
C PHE A 76 0.07 -19.49 23.15
N ARG A 77 0.45 -18.51 23.97
CA ARG A 77 -0.46 -17.77 24.87
C ARG A 77 -0.93 -16.45 24.27
N TRP A 78 -0.58 -16.20 22.99
CA TRP A 78 -1.01 -14.98 22.32
C TRP A 78 -2.55 -14.91 22.26
N ASN A 79 -3.08 -13.73 22.50
CA ASN A 79 -4.48 -13.40 22.28
C ASN A 79 -4.60 -12.03 21.60
N ILE A 80 -5.78 -11.71 21.10
CA ILE A 80 -6.05 -10.51 20.30
C ILE A 80 -5.63 -9.20 21.00
N THR A 81 -5.74 -9.11 22.32
CA THR A 81 -5.43 -7.89 23.07
C THR A 81 -3.93 -7.58 23.10
N HIS A 82 -3.06 -8.56 22.90
CA HIS A 82 -1.61 -8.34 22.83
C HIS A 82 -1.21 -7.51 21.60
N SER A 83 -1.93 -7.67 20.50
CA SER A 83 -1.61 -7.01 19.23
C SER A 83 -2.61 -5.91 18.82
N PHE A 84 -3.79 -5.87 19.45
CA PHE A 84 -4.84 -4.90 19.11
C PHE A 84 -5.45 -4.20 20.34
N GLY A 85 -4.85 -4.36 21.52
CA GLY A 85 -5.24 -3.66 22.74
C GLY A 85 -4.50 -2.33 22.94
N ASP A 86 -4.74 -1.67 24.06
CA ASP A 86 -4.20 -0.34 24.36
C ASP A 86 -2.66 -0.30 24.38
N LYS A 87 -2.01 -1.34 24.89
CA LYS A 87 -0.55 -1.45 24.87
C LYS A 87 0.01 -1.53 23.46
N ALA A 88 -0.70 -2.22 22.56
CA ALA A 88 -0.34 -2.32 21.16
C ALA A 88 -0.49 -0.97 20.43
N ILE A 89 -1.57 -0.25 20.71
CA ILE A 89 -1.80 1.09 20.19
C ILE A 89 -0.70 2.04 20.67
N SER A 90 -0.41 2.06 21.97
CA SER A 90 0.66 2.89 22.54
C SER A 90 2.02 2.57 21.96
N ARG A 91 2.33 1.29 21.72
CA ARG A 91 3.56 0.87 21.04
C ARG A 91 3.65 1.47 19.64
N TYR A 92 2.57 1.41 18.88
CA TYR A 92 2.54 1.95 17.52
C TYR A 92 2.59 3.48 17.50
N MET A 93 1.95 4.16 18.44
CA MET A 93 2.01 5.63 18.55
C MET A 93 3.45 6.12 18.82
N ASN A 94 4.27 5.32 19.50
CA ASN A 94 5.69 5.58 19.75
C ASN A 94 6.63 4.97 18.71
N TYR A 95 6.08 4.48 17.59
CA TYR A 95 6.85 3.77 16.56
C TYR A 95 7.74 4.72 15.75
N SER A 96 9.01 4.79 16.14
CA SER A 96 10.00 5.70 15.54
C SER A 96 10.51 5.21 14.19
N THR A 97 11.13 6.12 13.43
CA THR A 97 11.80 5.79 12.16
C THR A 97 12.89 4.73 12.35
N ARG A 98 13.61 4.76 13.49
CA ARG A 98 14.64 3.76 13.82
C ARG A 98 14.06 2.38 14.02
N MET A 99 12.94 2.29 14.74
CA MET A 99 12.22 1.01 14.94
C MET A 99 11.69 0.48 13.62
N ARG A 100 11.14 1.36 12.77
CA ARG A 100 10.68 1.00 11.43
C ARG A 100 11.81 0.42 10.58
N ALA A 101 12.98 1.05 10.56
CA ALA A 101 14.14 0.55 9.82
C ALA A 101 14.66 -0.80 10.35
N HIS A 102 14.57 -1.03 11.67
CA HIS A 102 14.86 -2.33 12.27
C HIS A 102 13.90 -3.40 11.78
N ASP A 103 12.59 -3.10 11.81
CA ASP A 103 11.56 -4.03 11.36
C ASP A 103 11.62 -4.30 9.85
N ASP A 104 12.08 -3.35 9.04
CA ASP A 104 12.32 -3.56 7.60
C ASP A 104 13.46 -4.56 7.37
N LYS A 105 14.54 -4.49 8.16
CA LYS A 105 15.63 -5.47 8.13
C LYS A 105 15.13 -6.85 8.58
N TRP A 106 14.34 -6.88 9.65
CA TRP A 106 13.71 -8.11 10.14
C TRP A 106 12.81 -8.75 9.07
N LEU A 107 11.91 -8.00 8.42
CA LEU A 107 11.10 -8.49 7.31
C LEU A 107 11.94 -9.03 6.15
N SER A 108 13.00 -8.30 5.79
CA SER A 108 13.88 -8.67 4.69
C SER A 108 14.58 -10.01 4.94
N SER A 109 14.86 -10.38 6.20
CA SER A 109 15.43 -11.68 6.55
C SER A 109 14.51 -12.87 6.23
N PHE A 110 13.20 -12.62 6.06
CA PHE A 110 12.20 -13.59 5.62
C PHE A 110 11.81 -13.44 4.12
N GLY A 111 12.56 -12.66 3.36
CA GLY A 111 12.22 -12.37 1.96
C GLY A 111 10.91 -11.59 1.78
N ALA A 112 10.54 -10.80 2.78
CA ALA A 112 9.31 -10.04 2.82
C ALA A 112 9.58 -8.52 2.85
N SER A 113 8.57 -7.73 2.46
CA SER A 113 8.61 -6.28 2.51
C SER A 113 7.22 -5.71 2.81
N ARG A 114 7.15 -4.47 3.32
CA ARG A 114 5.86 -3.80 3.56
C ARG A 114 5.03 -3.67 2.29
N SER A 115 5.66 -3.33 1.17
CA SER A 115 4.98 -3.20 -0.13
C SER A 115 4.28 -4.49 -0.56
N LYS A 116 4.88 -5.66 -0.31
CA LYS A 116 4.25 -6.96 -0.55
C LYS A 116 2.93 -7.11 0.21
N TYR A 117 2.88 -6.67 1.47
CA TYR A 117 1.65 -6.77 2.26
C TYR A 117 0.63 -5.68 1.93
N VAL A 118 1.07 -4.50 1.54
CA VAL A 118 0.17 -3.44 1.02
C VAL A 118 -0.53 -3.94 -0.23
N SER A 119 0.19 -4.54 -1.17
CA SER A 119 -0.39 -5.07 -2.41
C SER A 119 -1.39 -6.21 -2.20
N MET A 120 -1.36 -6.88 -1.03
CA MET A 120 -2.35 -7.92 -0.69
C MET A 120 -3.73 -7.36 -0.34
N ILE A 121 -3.81 -6.14 0.17
CA ILE A 121 -5.06 -5.52 0.63
C ILE A 121 -5.55 -4.43 -0.31
N GLU A 122 -4.61 -3.73 -0.95
CA GLU A 122 -4.92 -2.74 -1.96
C GLU A 122 -5.36 -3.45 -3.25
N ASP A 123 -6.51 -3.07 -3.76
CA ASP A 123 -6.87 -3.50 -5.11
C ASP A 123 -6.02 -2.73 -6.11
N CYS A 124 -4.86 -3.32 -6.45
CA CYS A 124 -3.92 -2.73 -7.40
C CYS A 124 -4.58 -2.36 -8.72
N SER A 125 -5.71 -2.98 -9.03
CA SER A 125 -6.49 -2.64 -10.22
C SER A 125 -7.16 -1.28 -10.15
N LYS A 126 -7.39 -0.80 -8.93
CA LYS A 126 -7.95 0.54 -8.67
C LYS A 126 -6.86 1.57 -8.40
N HIS A 127 -5.61 1.14 -8.24
CA HIS A 127 -4.52 2.07 -8.01
C HIS A 127 -4.28 2.91 -9.27
N PRO A 128 -4.16 4.24 -9.15
CA PRO A 128 -3.97 5.11 -10.30
C PRO A 128 -2.77 4.75 -11.19
N LEU A 129 -1.73 4.19 -10.61
CA LEU A 129 -0.52 3.76 -11.31
C LEU A 129 -0.52 2.30 -11.75
N ALA A 130 -1.62 1.56 -11.57
CA ALA A 130 -1.68 0.11 -11.81
C ALA A 130 -1.24 -0.27 -13.22
N ILE A 131 -1.64 0.46 -14.25
CA ILE A 131 -1.26 0.16 -15.63
C ILE A 131 0.23 0.33 -15.92
N PHE A 132 0.95 1.13 -15.11
CA PHE A 132 2.41 1.31 -15.27
C PHE A 132 3.19 0.26 -14.49
N ILE A 133 2.59 -0.31 -13.44
CA ILE A 133 3.21 -1.29 -12.55
C ILE A 133 2.88 -2.71 -13.02
N TYR A 134 1.67 -2.91 -13.56
CA TYR A 134 1.15 -4.21 -13.98
C TYR A 134 0.66 -4.13 -15.43
N PRO A 135 1.54 -4.30 -16.42
CA PRO A 135 1.20 -4.23 -17.86
C PRO A 135 0.12 -5.24 -18.27
N GLU A 136 0.03 -6.37 -17.58
CA GLU A 136 -1.00 -7.39 -17.80
C GLU A 136 -2.42 -6.89 -17.58
N TYR A 137 -2.58 -5.78 -16.88
CA TYR A 137 -3.87 -5.12 -16.70
C TYR A 137 -4.24 -4.16 -17.84
N GLU A 138 -3.37 -3.97 -18.84
CA GLU A 138 -3.63 -3.06 -19.96
C GLU A 138 -4.80 -3.48 -20.85
N GLU A 139 -5.07 -4.78 -20.98
CA GLU A 139 -6.03 -5.30 -21.98
C GLU A 139 -7.50 -5.16 -21.58
N HIS A 140 -7.81 -4.79 -20.34
CA HIS A 140 -9.17 -4.81 -19.83
C HIS A 140 -9.78 -3.42 -19.59
N THR A 141 -11.01 -3.39 -19.15
CA THR A 141 -11.85 -2.25 -18.77
C THR A 141 -11.12 -1.10 -18.02
N LYS A 142 -9.93 -1.35 -17.53
CA LYS A 142 -9.06 -0.43 -16.82
C LYS A 142 -8.46 0.69 -17.68
N ARG A 143 -8.27 0.45 -18.96
CA ARG A 143 -7.92 1.54 -19.90
C ARG A 143 -9.01 2.63 -19.94
N ARG A 144 -10.28 2.23 -19.83
CA ARG A 144 -11.38 3.19 -19.73
C ARG A 144 -11.36 3.97 -18.44
N TRP A 145 -10.93 3.34 -17.39
CA TRP A 145 -10.90 3.92 -16.06
C TRP A 145 -9.83 5.00 -15.93
N MET A 146 -8.63 4.75 -16.46
CA MET A 146 -7.53 5.71 -16.50
C MET A 146 -7.73 6.82 -17.55
N SER A 147 -8.52 6.58 -18.57
CA SER A 147 -8.80 7.60 -19.59
C SER A 147 -9.74 8.71 -19.13
N ASN A 148 -10.45 8.51 -18.02
CA ASN A 148 -11.43 9.47 -17.50
C ASN A 148 -10.88 10.26 -16.28
N GLU A 149 -11.55 10.20 -15.14
CA GLU A 149 -11.31 11.05 -13.97
C GLU A 149 -9.97 10.79 -13.27
N LEU A 150 -9.52 9.53 -13.22
CA LEU A 150 -8.30 9.17 -12.52
C LEU A 150 -7.02 9.59 -13.23
N GLY A 151 -7.05 9.62 -14.56
CA GLY A 151 -5.91 10.18 -15.31
C GLY A 151 -5.64 11.63 -14.92
N TYR A 152 -6.66 12.43 -14.70
CA TYR A 152 -6.52 13.81 -14.25
C TYR A 152 -6.01 13.93 -12.82
N LEU A 153 -6.43 13.03 -11.93
CA LEU A 153 -5.93 12.98 -10.55
C LEU A 153 -4.44 12.67 -10.50
N ILE A 154 -3.98 11.70 -11.29
CA ILE A 154 -2.56 11.34 -11.39
C ILE A 154 -1.74 12.51 -11.92
N CYS A 155 -2.21 13.17 -12.97
CA CYS A 155 -1.54 14.31 -13.56
C CYS A 155 -1.47 15.50 -12.59
N GLY A 156 -2.43 15.65 -11.70
CA GLY A 156 -2.40 16.65 -10.62
C GLY A 156 -1.31 16.38 -9.57
N THR A 157 -0.92 15.11 -9.39
CA THR A 157 0.06 14.71 -8.38
C THR A 157 1.48 14.55 -8.91
N SER A 158 1.66 14.21 -10.19
CA SER A 158 2.99 14.00 -10.77
C SER A 158 3.07 14.30 -12.27
N THR A 159 3.97 15.21 -12.64
CA THR A 159 4.29 15.53 -14.03
C THR A 159 5.04 14.42 -14.76
N LEU A 160 5.55 13.41 -14.06
CA LEU A 160 6.12 12.19 -14.65
C LEU A 160 5.08 11.39 -15.44
N MET A 161 3.82 11.64 -15.17
CA MET A 161 2.71 10.96 -15.84
C MET A 161 2.40 11.51 -17.24
N TRP A 162 2.94 12.69 -17.64
CA TRP A 162 2.73 13.18 -19.00
C TRP A 162 3.37 12.23 -20.03
N THR A 163 2.58 11.86 -21.01
CA THR A 163 3.02 11.04 -22.14
C THR A 163 2.11 11.27 -23.35
N PRO A 164 2.69 11.37 -24.57
CA PRO A 164 1.89 11.49 -25.79
C PRO A 164 1.02 10.26 -26.09
N PHE A 165 1.33 9.12 -25.49
CA PHE A 165 0.57 7.87 -25.66
C PHE A 165 -0.75 7.85 -24.84
N SER A 166 -0.91 8.71 -23.85
CA SER A 166 -2.09 8.72 -23.01
C SER A 166 -3.26 9.50 -23.66
N PRO A 167 -4.42 8.85 -23.87
CA PRO A 167 -5.61 9.54 -24.33
C PRO A 167 -6.05 10.68 -23.40
N VAL A 168 -5.73 10.57 -22.11
CA VAL A 168 -6.01 11.61 -21.12
C VAL A 168 -5.13 12.83 -21.38
N CYS A 169 -3.82 12.64 -21.58
CA CYS A 169 -2.91 13.74 -21.88
C CYS A 169 -3.26 14.45 -23.18
N GLN A 170 -3.69 13.71 -24.19
CA GLN A 170 -4.09 14.27 -25.50
C GLN A 170 -5.31 15.21 -25.41
N LYS A 171 -6.19 14.96 -24.44
CA LYS A 171 -7.45 15.73 -24.25
C LYS A 171 -7.37 16.73 -23.08
N CYS A 172 -6.30 16.72 -22.32
CA CYS A 172 -6.17 17.49 -21.11
C CYS A 172 -5.80 18.95 -21.41
N THR A 173 -6.55 19.90 -20.86
CA THR A 173 -6.26 21.33 -20.98
C THR A 173 -4.93 21.72 -20.35
N ASN A 174 -4.46 20.98 -19.36
CA ASN A 174 -3.18 21.20 -18.68
C ASN A 174 -2.00 20.44 -19.33
N ALA A 175 -2.23 19.65 -20.37
CA ALA A 175 -1.17 18.87 -21.03
C ALA A 175 0.05 19.70 -21.43
N PRO A 176 -0.08 20.89 -22.05
CA PRO A 176 1.08 21.69 -22.44
C PRO A 176 1.94 22.15 -21.26
N LEU A 177 1.33 22.33 -20.07
CA LEU A 177 2.04 22.69 -18.85
C LEU A 177 2.83 21.50 -18.31
N CYS A 178 2.17 20.32 -18.24
CA CYS A 178 2.79 19.08 -17.81
C CYS A 178 3.91 18.66 -18.75
N GLU A 179 3.72 18.79 -20.05
CA GLU A 179 4.73 18.51 -21.09
C GLU A 179 5.98 19.36 -20.89
N ARG A 180 5.82 20.68 -20.80
CA ARG A 180 6.95 21.60 -20.54
C ARG A 180 7.69 21.27 -19.25
N ARG A 181 6.96 20.95 -18.20
CA ARG A 181 7.57 20.59 -16.92
C ARG A 181 8.31 19.25 -17.01
N THR A 182 7.75 18.26 -17.71
CA THR A 182 8.43 16.98 -17.96
C THR A 182 9.69 17.19 -18.79
N ALA A 183 9.64 18.00 -19.82
CA ALA A 183 10.80 18.35 -20.65
C ALA A 183 11.92 19.03 -19.85
N HIS A 184 11.55 19.88 -18.89
CA HIS A 184 12.52 20.60 -18.05
C HIS A 184 13.12 19.73 -16.96
N VAL A 185 12.30 18.99 -16.22
CA VAL A 185 12.73 18.21 -15.04
C VAL A 185 13.26 16.83 -15.43
N HIS A 186 12.69 16.21 -16.47
CA HIS A 186 12.99 14.84 -16.89
C HIS A 186 13.27 14.79 -18.38
N HIS A 187 14.27 15.53 -18.81
CA HIS A 187 14.65 15.74 -20.21
C HIS A 187 14.79 14.44 -21.01
N GLU A 188 15.51 13.43 -20.48
CA GLU A 188 15.71 12.17 -21.17
C GLU A 188 14.41 11.36 -21.31
N LEU A 189 13.58 11.32 -20.28
CA LEU A 189 12.28 10.67 -20.34
C LEU A 189 11.37 11.31 -21.38
N TYR A 190 11.36 12.63 -21.41
CA TYR A 190 10.61 13.41 -22.40
C TYR A 190 11.07 13.08 -23.82
N ARG A 191 12.39 13.11 -24.06
CA ARG A 191 12.99 12.80 -25.35
C ARG A 191 12.59 11.40 -25.84
N ILE A 192 12.78 10.38 -24.99
CA ILE A 192 12.44 8.99 -25.31
C ILE A 192 10.96 8.83 -25.68
N ARG A 193 10.06 9.43 -24.90
CA ARG A 193 8.60 9.39 -25.16
C ARG A 193 8.22 10.06 -26.47
N CYS A 194 8.80 11.22 -26.77
CA CYS A 194 8.53 11.93 -28.01
C CYS A 194 9.10 11.18 -29.23
N GLU A 195 10.28 10.61 -29.12
CA GLU A 195 10.87 9.82 -30.21
C GLU A 195 10.05 8.56 -30.50
N ALA A 196 9.64 7.83 -29.45
CA ALA A 196 8.81 6.63 -29.60
C ALA A 196 7.45 6.98 -30.23
N TRP A 197 6.82 8.07 -29.79
CA TRP A 197 5.57 8.56 -30.36
C TRP A 197 5.68 8.89 -31.85
N ARG A 198 6.74 9.60 -32.24
CA ARG A 198 6.98 9.95 -33.66
C ARG A 198 7.22 8.71 -34.53
N LYS A 199 7.84 7.66 -34.02
CA LYS A 199 8.01 6.39 -34.73
C LYS A 199 6.66 5.72 -34.98
N GLN A 200 5.82 5.64 -33.97
CA GLN A 200 4.50 5.03 -34.06
C GLN A 200 3.54 5.78 -35.01
N GLN A 201 3.73 7.08 -35.22
CA GLN A 201 2.93 7.87 -36.16
C GLN A 201 3.35 7.69 -37.64
N LYS A 202 4.51 7.07 -37.90
CA LYS A 202 5.06 6.84 -39.23
C LYS A 202 4.81 5.44 -39.78
N GLU A 203 4.38 4.51 -38.92
CA GLU A 203 3.91 3.17 -39.26
C GLU A 203 2.40 3.18 -39.54
#